data_57950d87871d89b9c8712e7228afe44d
#
_entry.id   57950d87871d89b9c8712e7228afe44d
#
_cell.length_a   1.000
_cell.length_b   1.000
_cell.length_c   1.000
_cell.angle_alpha   90.00
_cell.angle_beta   90.00
_cell.angle_gamma   90.00
#
_symmetry.space_group_name_H-M   'P 1'
#
loop_
_entity.id
_entity.type
_entity.pdbx_description
1 polymer ?
#
loop_
_entity_poly.entity_id
_entity_poly.type
_entity_poly.pdbx_seq_one_letter_code
_entity_poly.pdbx_strand_id
1 'polypeptide(L)'
;MCIRDSKMNPELQAIQKKYKDRKDNDSMMAMQNETQAVYAKYGVSPMGSCVQLLIQLPILYALYRVIYAIPAYISQVRDAFFPLVDKLISMEGSAEFIQGFQNAAMYANRFTNEQYTSGNVTYIQNAFIDVLNKASTPEWASLAEKFPSLAADIQTTTAKLAEYNNFLGMNIGD
;
A
#
# COMPACT_ATOMS: atom_id res chain seq x y z
N MET A 1 2.17 -2.66 -31.29
CA MET A 1 2.02 -4.01 -31.91
C MET A 1 2.84 -4.02 -33.19
N CYS A 2 4.02 -4.67 -33.15
CA CYS A 2 4.96 -4.59 -34.26
C CYS A 2 4.54 -5.54 -35.38
N ILE A 3 4.75 -5.11 -36.64
CA ILE A 3 4.45 -5.89 -37.86
C ILE A 3 5.14 -7.27 -37.85
N ARG A 4 6.25 -7.43 -37.10
CA ARG A 4 6.96 -8.69 -36.88
C ARG A 4 6.13 -9.70 -36.06
N ASP A 5 5.35 -9.25 -35.08
CA ASP A 5 4.53 -10.13 -34.23
C ASP A 5 3.39 -10.75 -35.04
N SER A 6 2.85 -10.02 -36.01
CA SER A 6 1.77 -10.47 -36.88
C SER A 6 2.21 -11.61 -37.86
N LYS A 7 3.49 -11.63 -38.27
CA LYS A 7 4.02 -12.68 -39.14
C LYS A 7 4.52 -13.91 -38.37
N MET A 8 4.91 -13.74 -37.13
CA MET A 8 5.39 -14.80 -36.25
C MET A 8 4.25 -15.62 -35.64
N ASN A 9 3.09 -15.00 -35.39
CA ASN A 9 1.92 -15.64 -34.77
C ASN A 9 1.43 -16.90 -35.49
N PRO A 10 1.29 -16.95 -36.84
CA PRO A 10 0.81 -18.13 -37.51
C PRO A 10 1.79 -19.30 -37.41
N GLU A 11 3.12 -19.06 -37.42
CA GLU A 11 4.12 -20.12 -37.26
C GLU A 11 4.12 -20.68 -35.83
N LEU A 12 3.98 -19.84 -34.84
CA LEU A 12 3.86 -20.27 -33.42
C LEU A 12 2.58 -21.08 -33.19
N GLN A 13 1.46 -20.65 -33.77
CA GLN A 13 0.19 -21.38 -33.67
C GLN A 13 0.28 -22.76 -34.36
N ALA A 14 0.99 -22.87 -35.50
CA ALA A 14 1.22 -24.12 -36.18
C ALA A 14 2.05 -25.09 -35.31
N ILE A 15 3.08 -24.61 -34.63
CA ILE A 15 3.89 -25.40 -33.70
C ILE A 15 3.05 -25.86 -32.52
N GLN A 16 2.29 -24.95 -31.88
CA GLN A 16 1.39 -25.30 -30.78
C GLN A 16 0.34 -26.34 -31.19
N LYS A 17 -0.20 -26.23 -32.40
CA LYS A 17 -1.18 -27.17 -32.94
C LYS A 17 -0.58 -28.55 -33.21
N LYS A 18 0.69 -28.60 -33.70
CA LYS A 18 1.44 -29.83 -33.98
C LYS A 18 1.69 -30.65 -32.71
N TYR A 19 1.89 -30.00 -31.58
CA TYR A 19 2.23 -30.65 -30.30
C TYR A 19 1.06 -30.66 -29.29
N LYS A 20 -0.13 -30.17 -29.65
CA LYS A 20 -1.29 -30.03 -28.76
C LYS A 20 -1.73 -31.36 -28.13
N ASP A 21 -1.57 -32.46 -28.82
CA ASP A 21 -2.00 -33.79 -28.37
C ASP A 21 -0.86 -34.66 -27.81
N ARG A 22 0.37 -34.14 -27.76
CA ARG A 22 1.55 -34.85 -27.25
C ARG A 22 2.08 -34.18 -25.99
N LYS A 23 1.94 -34.88 -24.86
CA LYS A 23 2.41 -34.41 -23.56
C LYS A 23 3.69 -35.10 -23.06
N ASP A 24 4.42 -35.76 -23.98
CA ASP A 24 5.67 -36.41 -23.64
C ASP A 24 6.79 -35.38 -23.45
N ASN A 25 7.72 -35.65 -22.54
CA ASN A 25 8.85 -34.77 -22.27
C ASN A 25 9.69 -34.46 -23.52
N ASP A 26 9.88 -35.45 -24.39
CA ASP A 26 10.61 -35.32 -25.65
C ASP A 26 9.88 -34.39 -26.64
N SER A 27 8.55 -34.47 -26.68
CA SER A 27 7.70 -33.58 -27.50
C SER A 27 7.71 -32.16 -26.99
N MET A 28 7.77 -31.94 -25.67
CA MET A 28 7.92 -30.62 -25.07
C MET A 28 9.27 -29.98 -25.36
N MET A 29 10.37 -30.77 -25.31
CA MET A 29 11.69 -30.26 -25.67
C MET A 29 11.76 -29.94 -27.17
N ALA A 30 11.18 -30.78 -28.05
CA ALA A 30 11.10 -30.52 -29.49
C ALA A 30 10.28 -29.25 -29.79
N MET A 31 9.17 -29.01 -29.09
CA MET A 31 8.35 -27.79 -29.19
C MET A 31 9.14 -26.56 -28.78
N GLN A 32 9.89 -26.63 -27.67
CA GLN A 32 10.75 -25.54 -27.23
C GLN A 32 11.84 -25.21 -28.24
N ASN A 33 12.51 -26.24 -28.83
CA ASN A 33 13.55 -26.04 -29.82
C ASN A 33 12.99 -25.44 -31.12
N GLU A 34 11.84 -25.91 -31.62
CA GLU A 34 11.18 -25.31 -32.77
C GLU A 34 10.73 -23.88 -32.51
N THR A 35 10.21 -23.61 -31.32
CA THR A 35 9.80 -22.24 -30.91
C THR A 35 11.01 -21.31 -30.85
N GLN A 36 12.13 -21.77 -30.29
CA GLN A 36 13.37 -20.97 -30.23
C GLN A 36 13.92 -20.71 -31.64
N ALA A 37 13.83 -21.68 -32.55
CA ALA A 37 14.24 -21.53 -33.96
C ALA A 37 13.41 -20.46 -34.68
N VAL A 38 12.11 -20.39 -34.42
CA VAL A 38 11.23 -19.32 -34.94
C VAL A 38 11.63 -17.97 -34.39
N TYR A 39 11.87 -17.84 -33.08
CA TYR A 39 12.33 -16.59 -32.48
C TYR A 39 13.68 -16.15 -33.07
N ALA A 40 14.62 -17.08 -33.27
CA ALA A 40 15.92 -16.80 -33.89
C ALA A 40 15.77 -16.34 -35.35
N LYS A 41 14.86 -16.96 -36.12
CA LYS A 41 14.57 -16.61 -37.52
C LYS A 41 14.07 -15.18 -37.67
N TYR A 42 13.26 -14.70 -36.73
CA TYR A 42 12.71 -13.33 -36.72
C TYR A 42 13.58 -12.34 -35.97
N GLY A 43 14.70 -12.78 -35.38
CA GLY A 43 15.62 -11.94 -34.63
C GLY A 43 14.98 -11.37 -33.35
N VAL A 44 13.99 -12.06 -32.80
CA VAL A 44 13.30 -11.68 -31.55
C VAL A 44 13.78 -12.62 -30.47
N SER A 45 14.48 -12.11 -29.48
CA SER A 45 14.86 -12.90 -28.32
C SER A 45 13.65 -13.09 -27.40
N PRO A 46 13.27 -14.31 -27.01
CA PRO A 46 12.25 -14.52 -25.98
C PRO A 46 12.64 -13.90 -24.64
N MET A 47 13.93 -13.68 -24.41
CA MET A 47 14.46 -12.96 -23.27
C MET A 47 14.32 -11.42 -23.37
N GLY A 48 14.09 -10.86 -24.54
CA GLY A 48 13.97 -9.40 -24.72
C GLY A 48 12.84 -8.78 -23.89
N SER A 49 11.72 -9.47 -23.76
CA SER A 49 10.61 -9.05 -22.91
C SER A 49 10.91 -9.21 -21.42
N CYS A 50 11.67 -10.24 -21.04
CA CYS A 50 12.07 -10.46 -19.64
C CYS A 50 13.14 -9.47 -19.17
N VAL A 51 14.04 -9.05 -20.06
CA VAL A 51 15.06 -8.03 -19.76
C VAL A 51 14.40 -6.69 -19.45
N GLN A 52 13.35 -6.33 -20.18
CA GLN A 52 12.59 -5.11 -19.92
C GLN A 52 11.88 -5.15 -18.57
N LEU A 53 11.31 -6.30 -18.16
CA LEU A 53 10.75 -6.54 -16.84
C LEU A 53 11.82 -6.48 -15.74
N LEU A 54 13.02 -7.06 -15.99
CA LEU A 54 14.14 -7.02 -15.05
C LEU A 54 14.66 -5.59 -14.80
N ILE A 55 14.67 -4.73 -15.82
CA ILE A 55 15.03 -3.32 -15.71
C ILE A 55 13.91 -2.54 -14.99
N GLN A 56 12.64 -2.88 -15.24
CA GLN A 56 11.48 -2.22 -14.64
C GLN A 56 11.34 -2.55 -13.13
N LEU A 57 11.69 -3.77 -12.69
CA LEU A 57 11.58 -4.18 -11.29
C LEU A 57 12.41 -3.31 -10.32
N PRO A 58 13.70 -2.98 -10.57
CA PRO A 58 14.44 -2.06 -9.72
C PRO A 58 13.85 -0.65 -9.67
N ILE A 59 13.27 -0.17 -10.80
CA ILE A 59 12.62 1.14 -10.89
C ILE A 59 11.33 1.15 -10.07
N LEU A 60 10.49 0.11 -10.19
CA LEU A 60 9.29 -0.09 -9.37
C LEU A 60 9.64 -0.21 -7.89
N TYR A 61 10.69 -0.94 -7.54
CA TYR A 61 11.16 -1.07 -6.17
C TYR A 61 11.68 0.27 -5.61
N ALA A 62 12.40 1.05 -6.41
CA ALA A 62 12.85 2.37 -6.03
C ALA A 62 11.67 3.33 -5.82
N LEU A 63 10.68 3.34 -6.72
CA LEU A 63 9.43 4.10 -6.57
C LEU A 63 8.64 3.65 -5.34
N TYR A 64 8.51 2.34 -5.11
CA TYR A 64 7.89 1.78 -3.92
C TYR A 64 8.60 2.28 -2.65
N ARG A 65 9.92 2.24 -2.63
CA ARG A 65 10.72 2.75 -1.51
C ARG A 65 10.58 4.25 -1.28
N VAL A 66 10.50 5.03 -2.35
CA VAL A 66 10.25 6.49 -2.26
C VAL A 66 8.86 6.78 -1.71
N ILE A 67 7.84 6.04 -2.15
CA ILE A 67 6.46 6.18 -1.64
C ILE A 67 6.39 5.78 -0.15
N TYR A 68 7.08 4.71 0.24
CA TYR A 68 7.15 4.29 1.66
C TYR A 68 8.12 5.14 2.49
N ALA A 69 9.08 5.79 1.85
CA ALA A 69 10.03 6.70 2.47
C ALA A 69 9.65 8.17 2.21
N ILE A 70 8.35 8.51 2.17
CA ILE A 70 7.93 9.91 2.33
C ILE A 70 7.92 10.20 3.86
N PRO A 71 9.11 10.38 4.49
CA PRO A 71 9.19 10.59 5.94
C PRO A 71 8.62 11.96 6.31
N ALA A 72 8.64 12.90 5.35
CA ALA A 72 8.21 14.26 5.58
C ALA A 72 6.68 14.38 5.75
N TYR A 73 5.88 13.67 4.94
CA TYR A 73 4.43 13.69 5.06
C TYR A 73 3.96 12.91 6.30
N ILE A 74 4.57 11.73 6.53
CA ILE A 74 4.25 10.90 7.71
C ILE A 74 4.66 11.61 8.99
N SER A 75 5.82 12.27 9.03
CA SER A 75 6.25 13.03 10.21
C SER A 75 5.37 14.25 10.46
N GLN A 76 4.99 15.01 9.44
CA GLN A 76 4.12 16.18 9.61
C GLN A 76 2.73 15.79 10.13
N VAL A 77 2.13 14.73 9.57
CA VAL A 77 0.85 14.21 10.07
C VAL A 77 1.01 13.71 11.50
N ARG A 78 2.05 12.95 11.78
CA ARG A 78 2.36 12.46 13.11
C ARG A 78 2.54 13.63 14.11
N ASP A 79 3.31 14.64 13.73
CA ASP A 79 3.57 15.83 14.56
C ASP A 79 2.29 16.65 14.84
N ALA A 80 1.33 16.59 13.93
CA ALA A 80 0.01 17.20 14.17
C ALA A 80 -0.80 16.45 15.24
N PHE A 81 -0.63 15.13 15.35
CA PHE A 81 -1.32 14.31 16.34
C PHE A 81 -0.64 14.31 17.72
N PHE A 82 0.68 14.49 17.78
CA PHE A 82 1.44 14.34 19.03
C PHE A 82 0.89 15.11 20.21
N PRO A 83 0.59 16.44 20.10
CA PRO A 83 0.13 17.20 21.26
C PRO A 83 -1.18 16.67 21.84
N LEU A 84 -2.07 16.16 20.99
CA LEU A 84 -3.34 15.57 21.39
C LEU A 84 -3.13 14.15 21.96
N VAL A 85 -2.39 13.30 21.22
CA VAL A 85 -2.23 11.89 21.59
C VAL A 85 -1.43 11.73 22.87
N ASP A 86 -0.42 12.54 23.11
CA ASP A 86 0.39 12.53 24.34
C ASP A 86 -0.47 12.76 25.60
N LYS A 87 -1.46 13.64 25.48
CA LYS A 87 -2.42 13.89 26.57
C LYS A 87 -3.49 12.79 26.62
N LEU A 88 -3.98 12.34 25.47
CA LEU A 88 -5.07 11.39 25.37
C LEU A 88 -4.69 10.01 25.92
N ILE A 89 -3.46 9.52 25.67
CA ILE A 89 -2.98 8.24 26.19
C ILE A 89 -2.92 8.17 27.73
N SER A 90 -2.80 9.33 28.38
CA SER A 90 -2.79 9.43 29.85
C SER A 90 -4.19 9.52 30.45
N MET A 91 -5.23 9.65 29.62
CA MET A 91 -6.62 9.74 30.09
C MET A 91 -7.24 8.36 30.24
N GLU A 92 -7.84 8.12 31.40
CA GLU A 92 -8.53 6.87 31.71
C GLU A 92 -9.70 6.64 30.76
N GLY A 93 -9.80 5.43 30.21
CA GLY A 93 -10.86 5.02 29.29
C GLY A 93 -10.70 5.54 27.85
N SER A 94 -9.61 6.23 27.53
CA SER A 94 -9.39 6.79 26.19
C SER A 94 -9.15 5.69 25.14
N ALA A 95 -8.41 4.65 25.50
CA ALA A 95 -8.12 3.54 24.62
C ALA A 95 -9.41 2.76 24.25
N GLU A 96 -10.23 2.46 25.23
CA GLU A 96 -11.52 1.79 25.03
C GLU A 96 -12.47 2.65 24.17
N PHE A 97 -12.46 3.96 24.43
CA PHE A 97 -13.32 4.89 23.71
C PHE A 97 -12.99 4.93 22.21
N ILE A 98 -11.71 5.10 21.84
CA ILE A 98 -11.31 5.15 20.42
C ILE A 98 -11.42 3.80 19.72
N GLN A 99 -11.31 2.68 20.45
CA GLN A 99 -11.57 1.35 19.91
C GLN A 99 -13.04 1.14 19.53
N GLY A 100 -13.96 1.96 20.04
CA GLY A 100 -15.36 2.00 19.62
C GLY A 100 -15.61 2.72 18.28
N PHE A 101 -14.62 3.36 17.69
CA PHE A 101 -14.77 4.05 16.40
C PHE A 101 -14.97 3.07 15.25
N GLN A 102 -15.68 3.48 14.22
CA GLN A 102 -16.09 2.62 13.10
C GLN A 102 -14.91 1.90 12.43
N ASN A 103 -13.80 2.61 12.23
CA ASN A 103 -12.62 2.08 11.57
C ASN A 103 -11.59 1.46 12.54
N ALA A 104 -11.84 1.49 13.85
CA ALA A 104 -10.91 0.98 14.86
C ALA A 104 -10.71 -0.53 14.77
N ALA A 105 -11.70 -1.28 14.28
CA ALA A 105 -11.61 -2.74 14.08
C ALA A 105 -10.43 -3.15 13.18
N MET A 106 -10.05 -2.30 12.20
CA MET A 106 -8.89 -2.53 11.34
C MET A 106 -7.55 -2.52 12.10
N TYR A 107 -7.53 -1.87 13.24
CA TYR A 107 -6.34 -1.67 14.08
C TYR A 107 -6.42 -2.40 15.43
N ALA A 108 -7.43 -3.26 15.63
CA ALA A 108 -7.64 -3.97 16.89
C ALA A 108 -6.41 -4.77 17.35
N ASN A 109 -5.66 -5.34 16.40
CA ASN A 109 -4.42 -6.05 16.67
C ASN A 109 -3.29 -5.14 17.23
N ARG A 110 -3.38 -3.82 17.06
CA ARG A 110 -2.43 -2.87 17.65
C ARG A 110 -2.56 -2.83 19.17
N PHE A 111 -3.78 -2.89 19.69
CA PHE A 111 -4.08 -2.79 21.11
C PHE A 111 -3.84 -4.10 21.88
N THR A 112 -3.79 -5.22 21.17
CA THR A 112 -3.48 -6.56 21.74
C THR A 112 -2.02 -6.97 21.55
N ASN A 113 -1.22 -6.17 20.86
CA ASN A 113 0.19 -6.44 20.60
C ASN A 113 1.02 -6.36 21.88
N GLU A 114 2.06 -7.21 21.99
CA GLU A 114 2.98 -7.24 23.11
C GLU A 114 3.63 -5.87 23.38
N GLN A 115 3.97 -5.11 22.34
CA GLN A 115 4.56 -3.77 22.50
C GLN A 115 3.57 -2.77 23.11
N TYR A 116 2.27 -2.92 22.85
CA TYR A 116 1.23 -2.12 23.48
C TYR A 116 1.07 -2.49 24.95
N THR A 117 0.92 -3.77 25.24
CA THR A 117 0.71 -4.31 26.60
C THR A 117 1.93 -4.17 27.51
N SER A 118 3.14 -4.11 26.94
CA SER A 118 4.39 -3.83 27.68
C SER A 118 4.60 -2.34 27.99
N GLY A 119 3.71 -1.48 27.50
CA GLY A 119 3.78 -0.04 27.79
C GLY A 119 4.77 0.73 26.90
N ASN A 120 5.09 0.23 25.70
CA ASN A 120 5.93 0.98 24.77
C ASN A 120 5.20 2.24 24.29
N VAL A 121 5.57 3.40 24.82
CA VAL A 121 4.90 4.69 24.59
C VAL A 121 4.81 5.03 23.10
N THR A 122 5.89 4.86 22.36
CA THR A 122 5.90 5.13 20.91
C THR A 122 4.93 4.23 20.14
N TYR A 123 4.82 2.97 20.53
CA TYR A 123 3.88 2.05 19.93
C TYR A 123 2.43 2.40 20.25
N ILE A 124 2.16 2.76 21.51
CA ILE A 124 0.84 3.22 21.98
C ILE A 124 0.43 4.49 21.22
N GLN A 125 1.32 5.49 21.12
CA GLN A 125 1.05 6.71 20.34
C GLN A 125 0.69 6.38 18.90
N ASN A 126 1.45 5.50 18.24
CA ASN A 126 1.18 5.10 16.85
C ASN A 126 -0.18 4.38 16.72
N ALA A 127 -0.55 3.52 17.68
CA ALA A 127 -1.84 2.83 17.67
C ALA A 127 -3.01 3.85 17.77
N PHE A 128 -2.89 4.86 18.61
CA PHE A 128 -3.87 5.94 18.71
C PHE A 128 -3.94 6.78 17.42
N ILE A 129 -2.80 7.14 16.85
CA ILE A 129 -2.74 7.90 15.60
C ILE A 129 -3.38 7.12 14.46
N ASP A 130 -3.13 5.82 14.34
CA ASP A 130 -3.70 4.96 13.29
C ASP A 130 -5.24 4.99 13.31
N VAL A 131 -5.84 4.92 14.49
CA VAL A 131 -7.30 5.00 14.66
C VAL A 131 -7.82 6.41 14.39
N LEU A 132 -7.23 7.43 15.04
CA LEU A 132 -7.67 8.82 14.92
C LEU A 132 -7.53 9.39 13.52
N ASN A 133 -6.52 8.95 12.76
CA ASN A 133 -6.34 9.35 11.37
C ASN A 133 -7.47 8.86 10.44
N LYS A 134 -8.27 7.91 10.89
CA LYS A 134 -9.44 7.39 10.18
C LYS A 134 -10.76 7.77 10.83
N ALA A 135 -10.70 8.61 11.86
CA ALA A 135 -11.89 9.05 12.57
C ALA A 135 -12.72 10.02 11.71
N SER A 136 -14.01 9.77 11.66
CA SER A 136 -14.98 10.63 10.99
C SER A 136 -15.27 11.92 11.80
N THR A 137 -15.86 12.92 11.15
CA THR A 137 -16.23 14.18 11.82
C THR A 137 -17.12 13.96 13.04
N PRO A 138 -18.14 13.07 13.03
CA PRO A 138 -18.92 12.77 14.24
C PRO A 138 -18.10 12.13 15.36
N GLU A 139 -17.11 11.31 15.03
CA GLU A 139 -16.23 10.66 16.01
C GLU A 139 -15.29 11.68 16.67
N TRP A 140 -14.77 12.63 15.91
CA TRP A 140 -14.02 13.76 16.45
C TRP A 140 -14.86 14.62 17.40
N ALA A 141 -16.13 14.88 17.07
CA ALA A 141 -17.05 15.59 17.92
C ALA A 141 -17.32 14.83 19.22
N SER A 142 -17.56 13.52 19.14
CA SER A 142 -17.79 12.67 20.31
C SER A 142 -16.56 12.56 21.21
N LEU A 143 -15.35 12.59 20.63
CA LEU A 143 -14.09 12.64 21.38
C LEU A 143 -13.95 13.94 22.17
N ALA A 144 -14.31 15.07 21.55
CA ALA A 144 -14.29 16.38 22.23
C ALA A 144 -15.34 16.48 23.35
N GLU A 145 -16.50 15.85 23.16
CA GLU A 145 -17.54 15.77 24.19
C GLU A 145 -17.12 14.88 25.36
N LYS A 146 -16.48 13.74 25.07
CA LYS A 146 -16.00 12.79 26.08
C LYS A 146 -14.84 13.37 26.91
N PHE A 147 -13.95 14.13 26.25
CA PHE A 147 -12.74 14.71 26.84
C PHE A 147 -12.69 16.22 26.63
N PRO A 148 -13.53 17.01 27.34
CA PRO A 148 -13.63 18.47 27.14
C PRO A 148 -12.31 19.21 27.33
N SER A 149 -11.44 18.70 28.21
CA SER A 149 -10.11 19.27 28.46
C SER A 149 -9.18 19.23 27.23
N LEU A 150 -9.46 18.38 26.26
CA LEU A 150 -8.70 18.21 25.01
C LEU A 150 -9.37 18.91 23.82
N ALA A 151 -10.50 19.60 24.01
CA ALA A 151 -11.25 20.21 22.91
C ALA A 151 -10.40 21.15 22.03
N ALA A 152 -9.52 21.94 22.66
CA ALA A 152 -8.62 22.83 21.92
C ALA A 152 -7.54 22.07 21.12
N ASP A 153 -6.98 21.01 21.69
CA ASP A 153 -6.00 20.16 21.01
C ASP A 153 -6.67 19.41 19.86
N ILE A 154 -7.89 18.90 20.03
CA ILE A 154 -8.70 18.25 19.01
C ILE A 154 -8.95 19.21 17.83
N GLN A 155 -9.40 20.44 18.13
CA GLN A 155 -9.64 21.45 17.11
C GLN A 155 -8.37 21.80 16.33
N THR A 156 -7.24 21.96 17.02
CA THR A 156 -5.96 22.24 16.39
C THR A 156 -5.50 21.10 15.50
N THR A 157 -5.63 19.87 15.97
CA THR A 157 -5.26 18.66 15.20
C THR A 157 -6.13 18.51 13.97
N THR A 158 -7.45 18.60 14.10
CA THR A 158 -8.38 18.48 12.98
C THR A 158 -8.20 19.59 11.93
N ALA A 159 -7.90 20.83 12.36
CA ALA A 159 -7.59 21.92 11.45
C ALA A 159 -6.32 21.66 10.64
N LYS A 160 -5.25 21.17 11.26
CA LYS A 160 -4.01 20.78 10.56
C LYS A 160 -4.23 19.62 9.61
N LEU A 161 -5.02 18.62 10.00
CA LEU A 161 -5.36 17.51 9.11
C LEU A 161 -6.16 17.97 7.90
N ALA A 162 -7.12 18.88 8.09
CA ALA A 162 -7.88 19.47 6.98
C ALA A 162 -6.96 20.26 6.03
N GLU A 163 -5.96 20.97 6.53
CA GLU A 163 -4.95 21.66 5.71
C GLU A 163 -4.13 20.65 4.88
N TYR A 164 -3.68 19.56 5.49
CA TYR A 164 -2.89 18.53 4.80
C TYR A 164 -3.71 17.74 3.77
N ASN A 165 -5.00 17.52 4.04
CA ASN A 165 -5.89 16.83 3.12
C ASN A 165 -6.35 17.72 1.95
N ASN A 166 -6.18 19.03 2.06
CA ASN A 166 -6.55 19.96 0.99
C ASN A 166 -5.32 20.30 0.15
N PHE A 167 -5.01 19.44 -0.82
CA PHE A 167 -3.92 19.65 -1.75
C PHE A 167 -4.43 20.25 -3.06
N LEU A 168 -3.90 21.42 -3.43
CA LEU A 168 -4.29 22.15 -4.65
C LEU A 168 -5.81 22.41 -4.79
N GLY A 169 -6.52 22.59 -3.67
CA GLY A 169 -7.96 22.80 -3.66
C GLY A 169 -8.79 21.53 -3.87
N MET A 170 -8.14 20.37 -3.87
CA MET A 170 -8.80 19.06 -3.89
C MET A 170 -8.73 18.43 -2.50
N ASN A 171 -9.87 17.97 -1.98
CA ASN A 171 -9.91 17.18 -0.77
C ASN A 171 -9.53 15.74 -1.12
N ILE A 172 -8.38 15.27 -0.63
CA ILE A 172 -7.86 13.91 -0.85
C ILE A 172 -8.17 12.97 0.33
N GLY A 173 -8.93 13.41 1.30
CA GLY A 173 -9.28 12.67 2.51
C GLY A 173 -10.70 12.09 2.53
N ASP A 174 -11.48 12.26 1.48
CA ASP A 174 -12.82 11.68 1.32
C ASP A 174 -12.80 10.37 0.56
#